data_651ac92e6e6ab2d035126594fd8754e5
#
_entry.id   651ac92e6e6ab2d035126594fd8754e5
#
_cell.length_a   1.000
_cell.length_b   1.000
_cell.length_c   1.000
_cell.angle_alpha   90.00
_cell.angle_beta   90.00
_cell.angle_gamma   90.00
#
_symmetry.space_group_name_H-M   'P 1'
#
loop_
_entity.id
_entity.type
_entity.pdbx_description
1 polymer ?
#
loop_
_entity_poly.entity_id
_entity_poly.type
_entity_poly.pdbx_seq_one_letter_code
_entity_poly.pdbx_strand_id
1 'polypeptide(L)'
;MGLLFVTVGSTKFDDLIETVCSEGFQNRALTHGYDSWVVQFGSSTCRCIGNIDRSKIELLAFDYNDNIDDYFAIADLIISHGGTGSILDGIRGPAFLEKRDSIPKVVVVPNHSLLHDHQSQICEKLHEQGVVDMKTLNRLHEIFNREDSEYRKLNLCNDSVFKNLLTEFLS
;
A
#
# COMPACT_ATOMS: atom_id res chain seq x y z
N MET A 1 9.91 -14.03 5.79
CA MET A 1 9.09 -14.01 4.56
C MET A 1 8.00 -12.98 4.75
N GLY A 2 8.11 -11.84 4.07
CA GLY A 2 7.15 -10.76 4.14
C GLY A 2 6.40 -10.62 2.81
N LEU A 3 5.08 -10.40 2.87
CA LEU A 3 4.24 -10.16 1.71
C LEU A 3 4.11 -8.66 1.45
N LEU A 4 4.57 -8.23 0.28
CA LEU A 4 4.32 -6.91 -0.25
C LEU A 4 3.11 -6.95 -1.20
N PHE A 5 2.07 -6.17 -0.91
CA PHE A 5 0.94 -5.96 -1.80
C PHE A 5 0.96 -4.55 -2.38
N VAL A 6 1.02 -4.44 -3.71
CA VAL A 6 0.94 -3.17 -4.45
C VAL A 6 -0.36 -3.13 -5.21
N THR A 7 -1.13 -2.05 -5.06
CA THR A 7 -2.39 -1.88 -5.79
C THR A 7 -2.60 -0.46 -6.29
N VAL A 8 -2.97 -0.36 -7.55
CA VAL A 8 -3.48 0.87 -8.17
C VAL A 8 -4.98 0.80 -8.44
N GLY A 9 -5.66 -0.21 -7.85
CA GLY A 9 -7.08 -0.47 -8.12
C GLY A 9 -7.32 -0.78 -9.59
N SER A 10 -8.38 -0.24 -10.16
CA SER A 10 -8.67 -0.34 -11.61
C SER A 10 -8.04 0.80 -12.43
N THR A 11 -7.32 1.73 -11.78
CA THR A 11 -6.80 2.94 -12.41
C THR A 11 -5.47 2.70 -13.11
N LYS A 12 -4.97 3.74 -13.78
CA LYS A 12 -3.66 3.77 -14.41
C LYS A 12 -2.69 4.55 -13.53
N PHE A 13 -1.55 3.94 -13.15
CA PHE A 13 -0.48 4.62 -12.45
C PHE A 13 0.88 4.00 -12.82
N ASP A 14 1.27 4.21 -14.09
CA ASP A 14 2.50 3.64 -14.65
C ASP A 14 3.73 3.97 -13.81
N ASP A 15 3.88 5.24 -13.37
CA ASP A 15 5.03 5.70 -12.61
C ASP A 15 5.21 4.95 -11.28
N LEU A 16 4.12 4.61 -10.58
CA LEU A 16 4.19 3.82 -9.35
C LEU A 16 4.67 2.40 -9.67
N ILE A 17 4.08 1.78 -10.67
CA ILE A 17 4.45 0.42 -11.05
C ILE A 17 5.90 0.35 -11.56
N GLU A 18 6.34 1.32 -12.37
CA GLU A 18 7.73 1.42 -12.82
C GLU A 18 8.69 1.59 -11.64
N THR A 19 8.34 2.42 -10.67
CA THR A 19 9.14 2.63 -9.45
C THR A 19 9.29 1.33 -8.66
N VAL A 20 8.19 0.60 -8.44
CA VAL A 20 8.20 -0.69 -7.73
C VAL A 20 8.98 -1.76 -8.50
N CYS A 21 8.89 -1.78 -9.84
CA CYS A 21 9.62 -2.71 -10.69
C CYS A 21 11.11 -2.36 -10.85
N SER A 22 11.56 -1.20 -10.36
CA SER A 22 12.97 -0.81 -10.47
C SER A 22 13.88 -1.73 -9.66
N GLU A 23 15.07 -1.99 -10.15
CA GLU A 23 16.07 -2.83 -9.48
C GLU A 23 16.40 -2.29 -8.08
N GLY A 24 16.50 -0.97 -7.93
CA GLY A 24 16.77 -0.33 -6.65
C GLY A 24 15.69 -0.60 -5.62
N PHE A 25 14.42 -0.57 -6.00
CA PHE A 25 13.31 -0.89 -5.11
C PHE A 25 13.28 -2.38 -4.76
N GLN A 26 13.44 -3.27 -5.75
CA GLN A 26 13.49 -4.72 -5.55
C GLN A 26 14.58 -5.11 -4.53
N ASN A 27 15.80 -4.61 -4.70
CA ASN A 27 16.92 -4.90 -3.81
C ASN A 27 16.66 -4.44 -2.38
N ARG A 28 16.04 -3.27 -2.19
CA ARG A 28 15.66 -2.78 -0.85
C ARG A 28 14.59 -3.64 -0.22
N ALA A 29 13.54 -3.98 -0.95
CA ALA A 29 12.46 -4.84 -0.47
C ALA A 29 12.98 -6.21 -0.02
N LEU A 30 13.83 -6.84 -0.83
CA LEU A 30 14.48 -8.11 -0.50
C LEU A 30 15.37 -8.01 0.75
N THR A 31 16.16 -6.94 0.88
CA THR A 31 17.01 -6.71 2.06
C THR A 31 16.18 -6.61 3.34
N HIS A 32 14.93 -6.17 3.26
CA HIS A 32 14.01 -6.05 4.38
C HIS A 32 13.04 -7.24 4.53
N GLY A 33 13.29 -8.30 3.76
CA GLY A 33 12.58 -9.57 3.91
C GLY A 33 11.25 -9.67 3.15
N TYR A 34 10.98 -8.75 2.22
CA TYR A 34 9.80 -8.81 1.34
C TYR A 34 10.17 -9.57 0.06
N ASP A 35 9.98 -10.86 0.08
CA ASP A 35 10.31 -11.79 -1.01
C ASP A 35 9.07 -12.40 -1.70
N SER A 36 7.87 -12.13 -1.19
CA SER A 36 6.59 -12.50 -1.82
C SER A 36 5.81 -11.24 -2.20
N TRP A 37 5.45 -11.11 -3.47
CA TRP A 37 4.83 -9.90 -3.99
C TRP A 37 3.52 -10.19 -4.70
N VAL A 38 2.50 -9.39 -4.41
CA VAL A 38 1.26 -9.32 -5.17
C VAL A 38 1.15 -7.93 -5.78
N VAL A 39 0.95 -7.84 -7.09
CA VAL A 39 0.89 -6.56 -7.81
C VAL A 39 -0.39 -6.50 -8.65
N GLN A 40 -1.34 -5.66 -8.21
CA GLN A 40 -2.50 -5.27 -9.00
C GLN A 40 -2.17 -3.97 -9.74
N PHE A 41 -1.94 -4.07 -11.05
CA PHE A 41 -1.47 -2.94 -11.86
C PHE A 41 -2.57 -2.16 -12.59
N GLY A 42 -3.85 -2.55 -12.43
CA GLY A 42 -4.99 -1.87 -13.03
C GLY A 42 -4.90 -1.77 -14.55
N SER A 43 -5.21 -0.59 -15.05
CA SER A 43 -5.07 -0.28 -16.49
C SER A 43 -3.69 0.27 -16.88
N SER A 44 -2.68 0.14 -16.01
CA SER A 44 -1.30 0.52 -16.31
C SER A 44 -0.69 -0.33 -17.41
N THR A 45 0.14 0.28 -18.26
CA THR A 45 0.79 -0.38 -19.41
C THR A 45 2.12 -1.03 -18.98
N CYS A 46 2.06 -2.07 -18.13
CA CYS A 46 3.21 -2.54 -17.38
C CYS A 46 4.05 -3.60 -18.07
N ARG A 47 4.86 -3.21 -19.05
CA ARG A 47 5.97 -4.07 -19.52
C ARG A 47 7.03 -4.29 -18.44
N CYS A 48 7.16 -3.34 -17.50
CA CYS A 48 8.15 -3.37 -16.41
C CYS A 48 7.95 -4.51 -15.40
N ILE A 49 6.77 -5.09 -15.27
CA ILE A 49 6.53 -6.29 -14.43
C ILE A 49 7.43 -7.47 -14.84
N GLY A 50 7.79 -7.56 -16.14
CA GLY A 50 8.75 -8.52 -16.62
C GLY A 50 10.18 -8.32 -16.11
N ASN A 51 10.50 -7.16 -15.56
CA ASN A 51 11.82 -6.84 -15.01
C ASN A 51 11.97 -7.28 -13.53
N ILE A 52 10.89 -7.76 -12.89
CA ILE A 52 10.97 -8.27 -11.54
C ILE A 52 11.73 -9.61 -11.54
N ASP A 53 12.76 -9.71 -10.71
CA ASP A 53 13.61 -10.88 -10.58
C ASP A 53 12.87 -12.05 -9.90
N ARG A 54 12.23 -12.87 -10.72
CA ARG A 54 11.45 -14.04 -10.26
C ARG A 54 12.32 -15.17 -9.69
N SER A 55 13.62 -15.06 -9.75
CA SER A 55 14.51 -16.00 -9.06
C SER A 55 14.64 -15.71 -7.57
N LYS A 56 14.28 -14.48 -7.16
CA LYS A 56 14.35 -13.99 -5.77
C LYS A 56 13.01 -13.57 -5.20
N ILE A 57 12.05 -13.23 -6.07
CA ILE A 57 10.73 -12.71 -5.68
C ILE A 57 9.65 -13.65 -6.21
N GLU A 58 8.87 -14.22 -5.31
CA GLU A 58 7.64 -14.92 -5.65
C GLU A 58 6.60 -13.88 -6.06
N LEU A 59 6.27 -13.80 -7.36
CA LEU A 59 5.43 -12.76 -7.91
C LEU A 59 4.11 -13.29 -8.45
N LEU A 60 3.01 -12.77 -7.92
CA LEU A 60 1.68 -12.79 -8.53
C LEU A 60 1.35 -11.39 -9.04
N ALA A 61 1.04 -11.24 -10.34
CA ALA A 61 0.68 -9.96 -10.92
C ALA A 61 -0.55 -10.11 -11.82
N PHE A 62 -1.49 -9.17 -11.72
CA PHE A 62 -2.73 -9.14 -12.49
C PHE A 62 -3.19 -7.69 -12.70
N ASP A 63 -4.03 -7.48 -13.71
CA ASP A 63 -4.63 -6.19 -14.03
C ASP A 63 -5.67 -5.79 -12.97
N TYR A 64 -6.78 -6.50 -12.87
CA TYR A 64 -7.84 -6.23 -11.91
C TYR A 64 -8.46 -7.53 -11.38
N ASN A 65 -8.83 -7.52 -10.10
CA ASN A 65 -9.57 -8.58 -9.46
C ASN A 65 -10.48 -7.96 -8.38
N ASP A 66 -11.75 -8.32 -8.36
CA ASP A 66 -12.71 -7.86 -7.35
C ASP A 66 -12.47 -8.52 -5.98
N ASN A 67 -11.85 -9.68 -5.96
CA ASN A 67 -11.62 -10.46 -4.74
C ASN A 67 -10.16 -10.33 -4.29
N ILE A 68 -9.83 -9.17 -3.73
CA ILE A 68 -8.47 -8.83 -3.24
C ILE A 68 -8.40 -8.70 -1.71
N ASP A 69 -9.49 -8.91 -1.01
CA ASP A 69 -9.59 -8.78 0.45
C ASP A 69 -8.58 -9.68 1.18
N ASP A 70 -8.39 -10.89 0.65
CA ASP A 70 -7.41 -11.82 1.21
C ASP A 70 -5.97 -11.26 1.16
N TYR A 71 -5.61 -10.52 0.10
CA TYR A 71 -4.28 -9.90 0.01
C TYR A 71 -4.11 -8.75 1.00
N PHE A 72 -5.14 -7.94 1.20
CA PHE A 72 -5.13 -6.92 2.25
C PHE A 72 -4.97 -7.54 3.64
N ALA A 73 -5.64 -8.67 3.86
CA ALA A 73 -5.63 -9.35 5.15
C ALA A 73 -4.26 -9.96 5.50
N ILE A 74 -3.52 -10.50 4.52
CA ILE A 74 -2.25 -11.22 4.75
C ILE A 74 -0.99 -10.41 4.47
N ALA A 75 -1.09 -9.25 3.78
CA ALA A 75 0.08 -8.43 3.46
C ALA A 75 0.75 -7.85 4.71
N ASP A 76 2.08 -7.78 4.72
CA ASP A 76 2.87 -7.10 5.76
C ASP A 76 3.13 -5.64 5.42
N LEU A 77 3.22 -5.34 4.12
CA LEU A 77 3.36 -4.00 3.57
C LEU A 77 2.40 -3.83 2.40
N ILE A 78 1.61 -2.77 2.45
CA ILE A 78 0.66 -2.40 1.39
C ILE A 78 1.09 -1.07 0.80
N ILE A 79 1.21 -0.99 -0.52
CA ILE A 79 1.44 0.26 -1.26
C ILE A 79 0.22 0.51 -2.14
N SER A 80 -0.47 1.62 -1.89
CA SER A 80 -1.70 1.99 -2.59
C SER A 80 -1.57 3.35 -3.29
N HIS A 81 -2.28 3.51 -4.39
CA HIS A 81 -2.33 4.73 -5.21
C HIS A 81 -3.11 5.91 -4.56
N GLY A 82 -3.63 5.76 -3.35
CA GLY A 82 -4.39 6.81 -2.68
C GLY A 82 -5.90 6.76 -2.93
N GLY A 83 -6.42 5.73 -3.57
CA GLY A 83 -7.87 5.49 -3.65
C GLY A 83 -8.45 5.19 -2.27
N THR A 84 -9.51 5.90 -1.88
CA THR A 84 -10.12 5.79 -0.53
C THR A 84 -10.51 4.34 -0.21
N GLY A 85 -11.10 3.61 -1.18
CA GLY A 85 -11.46 2.20 -1.01
C GLY A 85 -10.24 1.35 -0.63
N SER A 86 -9.18 1.41 -1.41
CA SER A 86 -7.96 0.62 -1.17
C SER A 86 -7.26 0.98 0.15
N ILE A 87 -7.35 2.24 0.59
CA ILE A 87 -6.83 2.65 1.89
C ILE A 87 -7.66 2.02 3.01
N LEU A 88 -8.99 2.09 2.90
CA LEU A 88 -9.91 1.53 3.88
C LEU A 88 -9.75 0.01 4.00
N ASP A 89 -9.62 -0.68 2.87
CA ASP A 89 -9.41 -2.12 2.83
C ASP A 89 -8.05 -2.50 3.44
N GLY A 90 -7.00 -1.73 3.15
CA GLY A 90 -5.67 -1.91 3.75
C GLY A 90 -5.67 -1.76 5.28
N ILE A 91 -6.42 -0.78 5.80
CA ILE A 91 -6.52 -0.55 7.25
C ILE A 91 -7.41 -1.61 7.91
N ARG A 92 -8.47 -2.06 7.22
CA ARG A 92 -9.45 -3.05 7.75
C ARG A 92 -9.03 -4.49 7.55
N GLY A 93 -8.20 -4.77 6.54
CA GLY A 93 -7.84 -6.14 6.15
C GLY A 93 -7.45 -7.04 7.33
N PRO A 94 -6.61 -6.57 8.28
CA PRO A 94 -6.25 -7.37 9.46
C PRO A 94 -7.39 -7.68 10.42
N ALA A 95 -8.44 -6.85 10.45
CA ALA A 95 -9.59 -7.07 11.33
C ALA A 95 -10.42 -8.30 10.94
N PHE A 96 -10.28 -8.81 9.71
CA PHE A 96 -10.92 -10.04 9.25
C PHE A 96 -10.18 -11.31 9.66
N LEU A 97 -8.93 -11.18 10.13
CA LEU A 97 -8.12 -12.31 10.62
C LEU A 97 -8.01 -12.26 12.14
N GLU A 98 -8.79 -13.08 12.84
CA GLU A 98 -8.79 -13.19 14.31
C GLU A 98 -7.42 -13.55 14.95
N LYS A 99 -6.38 -13.79 14.17
CA LYS A 99 -5.09 -14.37 14.62
C LYS A 99 -3.84 -13.63 14.17
N ARG A 100 -3.95 -12.37 13.70
CA ARG A 100 -2.74 -11.67 13.25
C ARG A 100 -2.19 -10.78 14.36
N ASP A 101 -0.94 -11.04 14.80
CA ASP A 101 -0.23 -10.28 15.83
C ASP A 101 0.30 -8.91 15.31
N SER A 102 0.21 -8.64 14.00
CA SER A 102 0.74 -7.42 13.39
C SER A 102 -0.21 -6.83 12.35
N ILE A 103 -0.40 -5.52 12.42
CA ILE A 103 -1.11 -4.72 11.41
C ILE A 103 -0.15 -4.44 10.24
N PRO A 104 -0.58 -4.54 8.95
CA PRO A 104 0.27 -4.18 7.84
C PRO A 104 0.64 -2.70 7.88
N LYS A 105 1.84 -2.37 7.42
CA LYS A 105 2.17 -0.99 7.10
C LYS A 105 1.44 -0.60 5.82
N VAL A 106 0.62 0.46 5.88
CA VAL A 106 -0.07 1.00 4.71
C VAL A 106 0.63 2.27 4.24
N VAL A 107 1.18 2.21 3.04
CA VAL A 107 1.83 3.33 2.35
C VAL A 107 0.93 3.83 1.25
N VAL A 108 0.72 5.14 1.22
CA VAL A 108 -0.10 5.79 0.21
C VAL A 108 0.78 6.65 -0.68
N VAL A 109 0.70 6.42 -1.98
CA VAL A 109 1.37 7.24 -3.01
C VAL A 109 0.28 7.94 -3.82
N PRO A 110 -0.03 9.22 -3.55
CA PRO A 110 -1.08 9.92 -4.25
C PRO A 110 -0.82 10.02 -5.76
N ASN A 111 -1.80 9.63 -6.56
CA ASN A 111 -1.76 9.83 -8.00
C ASN A 111 -2.37 11.19 -8.36
N HIS A 112 -1.53 12.21 -8.43
CA HIS A 112 -1.97 13.60 -8.71
C HIS A 112 -2.69 13.77 -10.05
N SER A 113 -2.56 12.83 -11.00
CA SER A 113 -3.27 12.88 -12.28
C SER A 113 -4.75 12.46 -12.18
N LEU A 114 -5.13 11.75 -11.12
CA LEU A 114 -6.46 11.19 -10.92
C LEU A 114 -7.17 11.73 -9.68
N LEU A 115 -6.42 12.36 -8.77
CA LEU A 115 -6.97 12.85 -7.51
C LEU A 115 -7.75 14.16 -7.76
N HIS A 116 -9.05 14.12 -7.55
CA HIS A 116 -9.79 15.30 -7.20
C HIS A 116 -9.31 15.78 -5.82
N ASP A 117 -9.30 17.08 -5.56
CA ASP A 117 -8.76 17.71 -4.35
C ASP A 117 -9.17 17.02 -3.04
N HIS A 118 -10.37 16.45 -2.98
CA HIS A 118 -10.89 15.75 -1.80
C HIS A 118 -10.11 14.47 -1.43
N GLN A 119 -9.64 13.70 -2.41
CA GLN A 119 -8.90 12.46 -2.11
C GLN A 119 -7.51 12.76 -1.53
N SER A 120 -6.84 13.81 -2.01
CA SER A 120 -5.57 14.27 -1.45
C SER A 120 -5.72 14.69 0.01
N GLN A 121 -6.78 15.43 0.34
CA GLN A 121 -7.06 15.87 1.70
C GLN A 121 -7.31 14.70 2.67
N ILE A 122 -7.98 13.63 2.19
CA ILE A 122 -8.20 12.42 2.99
C ILE A 122 -6.87 11.74 3.29
N CYS A 123 -6.00 11.57 2.28
CA CYS A 123 -4.69 10.95 2.45
C CYS A 123 -3.82 11.75 3.43
N GLU A 124 -3.80 13.08 3.32
CA GLU A 124 -3.06 13.97 4.20
C GLU A 124 -3.53 13.85 5.65
N LYS A 125 -4.84 13.90 5.90
CA LYS A 125 -5.40 13.74 7.25
C LYS A 125 -5.09 12.38 7.87
N LEU A 126 -5.20 11.31 7.10
CA LEU A 126 -4.87 9.96 7.58
C LEU A 126 -3.36 9.83 7.87
N HIS A 127 -2.52 10.50 7.11
CA HIS A 127 -1.08 10.57 7.35
C HIS A 127 -0.76 11.35 8.63
N GLU A 128 -1.32 12.55 8.80
CA GLU A 128 -1.16 13.38 10.01
C GLU A 128 -1.59 12.65 11.28
N GLN A 129 -2.58 11.76 11.16
CA GLN A 129 -3.05 10.94 12.28
C GLN A 129 -2.26 9.64 12.47
N GLY A 130 -1.23 9.42 11.67
CA GLY A 130 -0.38 8.24 11.76
C GLY A 130 -1.07 6.93 11.34
N VAL A 131 -2.20 6.99 10.62
CA VAL A 131 -2.94 5.82 10.16
C VAL A 131 -2.29 5.20 8.92
N VAL A 132 -1.76 6.05 8.03
CA VAL A 132 -1.04 5.64 6.81
C VAL A 132 0.28 6.40 6.69
N ASP A 133 1.24 5.84 5.98
CA ASP A 133 2.46 6.53 5.58
C ASP A 133 2.30 7.09 4.17
N MET A 134 2.30 8.41 4.03
CA MET A 134 2.19 9.05 2.72
C MET A 134 3.56 9.34 2.16
N LYS A 135 3.85 8.86 0.95
CA LYS A 135 5.11 9.08 0.24
C LYS A 135 4.87 9.58 -1.17
N THR A 136 5.81 10.38 -1.66
CA THR A 136 5.93 10.65 -3.10
C THR A 136 6.72 9.54 -3.78
N LEU A 137 6.61 9.42 -5.10
CA LEU A 137 7.34 8.40 -5.88
C LEU A 137 8.84 8.44 -5.62
N ASN A 138 9.46 9.65 -5.60
CA ASN A 138 10.90 9.83 -5.39
C ASN A 138 11.36 9.38 -4.00
N ARG A 139 10.46 9.39 -3.02
CA ARG A 139 10.72 9.01 -1.62
C ARG A 139 10.17 7.64 -1.25
N LEU A 140 9.60 6.90 -2.20
CA LEU A 140 9.01 5.59 -1.93
C LEU A 140 10.03 4.60 -1.33
N HIS A 141 11.31 4.71 -1.68
CA HIS A 141 12.37 3.89 -1.12
C HIS A 141 12.61 4.10 0.39
N GLU A 142 12.14 5.20 0.96
CA GLU A 142 12.28 5.50 2.40
C GLU A 142 11.38 4.63 3.28
N ILE A 143 10.37 3.95 2.69
CA ILE A 143 9.46 3.06 3.42
C ILE A 143 10.18 1.90 4.13
N PHE A 144 11.40 1.60 3.71
CA PHE A 144 12.23 0.56 4.28
C PHE A 144 13.21 1.07 5.35
N ASN A 145 13.21 2.35 5.71
CA ASN A 145 14.07 2.89 6.75
C ASN A 145 13.58 2.48 8.14
N ARG A 146 14.51 2.27 9.10
CA ARG A 146 14.25 1.68 10.44
C ARG A 146 13.38 2.52 11.38
N GLU A 147 13.12 3.79 11.06
CA GLU A 147 12.29 4.67 11.90
C GLU A 147 10.79 4.31 11.93
N ASP A 148 10.42 3.28 11.18
CA ASP A 148 9.04 2.77 11.06
C ASP A 148 8.49 2.07 12.32
N SER A 149 9.30 1.88 13.37
CA SER A 149 8.82 1.27 14.63
C SER A 149 7.80 2.15 15.38
N GLU A 150 7.80 3.46 15.15
CA GLU A 150 6.81 4.38 15.71
C GLU A 150 5.46 4.29 15.00
N TYR A 151 5.46 4.05 13.67
CA TYR A 151 4.25 3.93 12.87
C TYR A 151 3.38 2.73 13.29
N ARG A 152 4.00 1.61 13.61
CA ARG A 152 3.30 0.40 14.09
C ARG A 152 2.61 0.58 15.44
N LYS A 153 3.13 1.44 16.32
CA LYS A 153 2.53 1.72 17.64
C LYS A 153 1.31 2.63 17.54
N LEU A 154 1.28 3.57 16.60
CA LEU A 154 0.17 4.51 16.42
C LEU A 154 -1.06 3.84 15.79
N ASN A 155 -0.88 2.86 14.90
CA ASN A 155 -1.98 2.13 14.28
C ASN A 155 -2.80 1.27 15.26
N LEU A 156 -2.21 0.81 16.37
CA LEU A 156 -2.90 -0.01 17.37
C LEU A 156 -3.83 0.77 18.29
N CYS A 157 -3.74 2.11 18.32
CA CYS A 157 -4.41 2.91 19.34
C CYS A 157 -5.71 3.61 18.91
N ASN A 158 -6.15 3.57 17.62
CA ASN A 158 -7.13 4.56 17.17
C ASN A 158 -8.32 4.06 16.36
N ASP A 159 -9.00 3.01 16.82
CA ASP A 159 -10.33 2.62 16.28
C ASP A 159 -11.37 3.75 16.35
N SER A 160 -11.28 4.62 17.37
CA SER A 160 -12.17 5.77 17.54
C SER A 160 -11.87 6.92 16.57
N VAL A 161 -10.59 7.19 16.29
CA VAL A 161 -10.19 8.24 15.35
C VAL A 161 -10.62 7.88 13.92
N PHE A 162 -10.45 6.62 13.55
CA PHE A 162 -10.87 6.12 12.26
C PHE A 162 -12.39 6.18 12.06
N LYS A 163 -13.19 5.82 13.08
CA LYS A 163 -14.65 5.94 13.03
C LYS A 163 -15.10 7.39 12.90
N ASN A 164 -14.46 8.31 13.61
CA ASN A 164 -14.76 9.73 13.55
C ASN A 164 -14.45 10.32 12.17
N LEU A 165 -13.32 9.96 11.59
CA LEU A 165 -12.96 10.35 10.22
C LEU A 165 -13.95 9.86 9.19
N LEU A 166 -14.33 8.58 9.24
CA LEU A 166 -15.36 8.05 8.33
C LEU A 166 -16.69 8.79 8.46
N THR A 167 -17.10 9.12 9.67
CA THR A 167 -18.36 9.84 9.92
C THR A 167 -18.31 11.26 9.35
N GLU A 168 -17.16 11.93 9.46
CA GLU A 168 -16.95 13.30 8.95
C GLU A 168 -16.90 13.35 7.41
N PHE A 169 -16.47 12.26 6.75
CA PHE A 169 -16.41 12.18 5.27
C PHE A 169 -17.66 11.62 4.61
N LEU A 170 -18.49 10.88 5.35
CA LEU A 170 -19.73 10.31 4.83
C LEU A 170 -20.96 11.19 5.12
N SER A 171 -20.78 12.28 5.86
CA SER A 171 -21.80 13.33 6.11
C SER A 171 -21.67 14.48 5.12
#